data_c0dd3452abb163ca9fee670c476aec56
#
_entry.id   c0dd3452abb163ca9fee670c476aec56
#
_cell.length_a   1.000
_cell.length_b   1.000
_cell.length_c   1.000
_cell.angle_alpha   90.00
_cell.angle_beta   90.00
_cell.angle_gamma   90.00
#
_symmetry.space_group_name_H-M   'P 1'
#
loop_
_entity.id
_entity.type
_entity.pdbx_description
1 polymer ?
#
loop_
_entity_poly.entity_id
_entity_poly.type
_entity_poly.pdbx_seq_one_letter_code
_entity_poly.pdbx_strand_id
1 'polypeptide(L)'
;MGTYLLGIDIGTSACKVAVFDQKGRLMASGTGDYRVYYPHPGWAEQDPQDWWNAVCRTLPGVLEKSHIHPRKIAGIGIAGQSWSAVALDHEGQVLCRTPIWMDTRASEICREVNAKIRADRIFDLCGNPLQP
;
A
#
# COMPACT_ATOMS: atom_id res chain seq x y z
N MET A 1 9.83 -31.02 6.64
CA MET A 1 10.41 -29.92 5.84
C MET A 1 9.75 -28.64 6.31
N GLY A 2 10.54 -27.60 6.63
CA GLY A 2 9.99 -26.35 7.15
C GLY A 2 9.14 -25.63 6.10
N THR A 3 8.01 -25.08 6.51
CA THR A 3 7.11 -24.24 5.74
C THR A 3 7.31 -22.79 6.20
N TYR A 4 7.30 -21.83 5.30
CA TYR A 4 7.56 -20.43 5.58
C TYR A 4 6.40 -19.55 5.09
N LEU A 5 6.30 -18.35 5.65
CA LEU A 5 5.33 -17.33 5.28
C LEU A 5 6.06 -16.10 4.77
N LEU A 6 5.48 -15.45 3.78
CA LEU A 6 5.97 -14.20 3.21
C LEU A 6 5.02 -13.07 3.61
N GLY A 7 5.56 -12.01 4.19
CA GLY A 7 4.85 -10.75 4.43
C GLY A 7 5.32 -9.68 3.46
N ILE A 8 4.38 -8.93 2.88
CA ILE A 8 4.64 -7.78 2.02
C ILE A 8 3.84 -6.61 2.59
N ASP A 9 4.50 -5.52 2.94
CA ASP A 9 3.87 -4.27 3.40
C ASP A 9 4.19 -3.16 2.40
N ILE A 10 3.16 -2.66 1.72
CA ILE A 10 3.26 -1.55 0.75
C ILE A 10 2.89 -0.26 1.49
N GLY A 11 3.84 0.27 2.26
CA GLY A 11 3.64 1.48 3.06
C GLY A 11 3.74 2.76 2.24
N THR A 12 3.64 3.91 2.92
CA THR A 12 3.70 5.23 2.26
C THR A 12 5.09 5.55 1.68
N SER A 13 6.16 5.14 2.36
CA SER A 13 7.54 5.51 1.96
C SER A 13 8.28 4.39 1.27
N ALA A 14 7.91 3.13 1.51
CA ALA A 14 8.64 1.98 1.03
C ALA A 14 7.80 0.71 1.09
N CYS A 15 8.12 -0.25 0.23
CA CYS A 15 7.71 -1.64 0.36
C CYS A 15 8.66 -2.36 1.31
N LYS A 16 8.12 -3.13 2.26
CA LYS A 16 8.88 -4.04 3.11
C LYS A 16 8.48 -5.47 2.79
N VAL A 17 9.47 -6.32 2.63
CA VAL A 17 9.28 -7.76 2.36
C VAL A 17 9.99 -8.55 3.45
N ALA A 18 9.33 -9.55 4.02
CA ALA A 18 9.91 -10.36 5.08
C ALA A 18 9.46 -11.82 4.98
N VAL A 19 10.38 -12.75 5.27
CA VAL A 19 10.10 -14.18 5.36
C VAL A 19 10.17 -14.62 6.81
N PHE A 20 9.16 -15.37 7.23
CA PHE A 20 9.02 -15.89 8.59
C PHE A 20 8.90 -17.43 8.59
N ASP A 21 9.38 -18.05 9.65
CA ASP A 21 9.07 -19.46 9.91
C ASP A 21 7.67 -19.62 10.54
N GLN A 22 7.24 -20.86 10.75
CA GLN A 22 5.94 -21.19 11.37
C GLN A 22 5.80 -20.73 12.82
N LYS A 23 6.90 -20.35 13.47
CA LYS A 23 6.91 -19.82 14.84
C LYS A 23 6.93 -18.29 14.88
N GLY A 24 6.81 -17.63 13.68
CA GLY A 24 6.87 -16.18 13.56
C GLY A 24 8.28 -15.60 13.67
N ARG A 25 9.34 -16.40 13.60
CA ARG A 25 10.71 -15.89 13.63
C ARG A 25 11.08 -15.35 12.26
N LEU A 26 11.63 -14.12 12.25
CA LEU A 26 12.12 -13.47 11.03
C LEU A 26 13.36 -14.22 10.50
N MET A 27 13.29 -14.65 9.25
CA MET A 27 14.38 -15.32 8.54
C MET A 27 15.22 -14.34 7.73
N ALA A 28 14.56 -13.44 7.01
CA ALA A 28 15.19 -12.34 6.28
C ALA A 28 14.16 -11.25 5.99
N SER A 29 14.63 -10.02 5.75
CA SER A 29 13.82 -8.91 5.29
C SER A 29 14.59 -8.00 4.36
N GLY A 30 13.83 -7.19 3.62
CA GLY A 30 14.35 -6.15 2.75
C GLY A 30 13.34 -5.01 2.58
N THR A 31 13.84 -3.88 2.11
CA THR A 31 13.06 -2.68 1.85
C THR A 31 13.34 -2.18 0.45
N GLY A 32 12.30 -1.77 -0.25
CA GLY A 32 12.38 -1.14 -1.57
C GLY A 32 11.66 0.21 -1.55
N ASP A 33 12.40 1.28 -1.80
CA ASP A 33 11.87 2.65 -1.74
C ASP A 33 11.15 3.02 -3.04
N TYR A 34 10.21 3.94 -2.93
CA TYR A 34 9.53 4.62 -4.03
C TYR A 34 9.19 6.06 -3.64
N ARG A 35 8.85 6.86 -4.64
CA ARG A 35 8.66 8.30 -4.46
C ARG A 35 7.22 8.66 -4.11
N VAL A 36 7.07 9.74 -3.35
CA VAL A 36 5.85 10.55 -3.29
C VAL A 36 6.07 11.76 -4.18
N TYR A 37 5.09 12.06 -5.03
CA TYR A 37 5.08 13.21 -5.93
C TYR A 37 4.16 14.29 -5.36
N TYR A 38 4.61 15.54 -5.39
CA TYR A 38 3.89 16.70 -4.90
C TYR A 38 3.73 17.72 -6.05
N PRO A 39 2.86 17.43 -7.04
CA PRO A 39 2.75 18.27 -8.24
C PRO A 39 2.19 19.66 -7.96
N HIS A 40 1.38 19.82 -6.91
CA HIS A 40 0.79 21.09 -6.48
C HIS A 40 0.73 21.15 -4.94
N PRO A 41 0.58 22.35 -4.34
CA PRO A 41 0.36 22.46 -2.90
C PRO A 41 -0.85 21.64 -2.45
N GLY A 42 -0.67 20.82 -1.42
CA GLY A 42 -1.72 19.94 -0.89
C GLY A 42 -1.95 18.65 -1.68
N TRP A 43 -1.28 18.44 -2.80
CA TRP A 43 -1.34 17.19 -3.56
C TRP A 43 -0.22 16.25 -3.14
N ALA A 44 -0.56 14.99 -2.96
CA ALA A 44 0.39 13.93 -2.67
C ALA A 44 0.00 12.66 -3.45
N GLU A 45 0.85 12.25 -4.38
CA GLU A 45 0.56 11.18 -5.32
C GLU A 45 1.67 10.13 -5.32
N GLN A 46 1.31 8.90 -5.68
CA GLN A 46 2.24 7.83 -6.00
C GLN A 46 1.86 7.14 -7.31
N ASP A 47 2.85 6.55 -7.96
CA ASP A 47 2.62 5.69 -9.12
C ASP A 47 2.42 4.25 -8.62
N PRO A 48 1.26 3.63 -8.85
CA PRO A 48 1.02 2.23 -8.47
C PRO A 48 2.03 1.25 -9.09
N GLN A 49 2.60 1.60 -10.26
CA GLN A 49 3.64 0.78 -10.88
C GLN A 49 4.94 0.78 -10.06
N ASP A 50 5.25 1.87 -9.36
CA ASP A 50 6.40 1.94 -8.47
C ASP A 50 6.26 0.98 -7.29
N TRP A 51 5.03 0.79 -6.75
CA TRP A 51 4.77 -0.18 -5.68
C TRP A 51 5.07 -1.61 -6.14
N TRP A 52 4.57 -1.98 -7.31
CA TRP A 52 4.84 -3.31 -7.88
C TRP A 52 6.32 -3.52 -8.18
N ASN A 53 6.96 -2.53 -8.79
CA ASN A 53 8.38 -2.57 -9.09
C ASN A 53 9.23 -2.72 -7.82
N ALA A 54 8.85 -2.07 -6.71
CA ALA A 54 9.54 -2.21 -5.43
C ALA A 54 9.42 -3.64 -4.88
N VAL A 55 8.25 -4.26 -4.96
CA VAL A 55 8.07 -5.68 -4.59
C VAL A 55 8.97 -6.57 -5.44
N CYS A 56 8.93 -6.39 -6.78
CA CYS A 56 9.69 -7.21 -7.71
C CYS A 56 11.22 -7.09 -7.52
N ARG A 57 11.71 -5.92 -7.14
CA ARG A 57 13.13 -5.70 -6.86
C ARG A 57 13.55 -6.25 -5.50
N THR A 58 12.68 -6.17 -4.49
CA THR A 58 13.05 -6.49 -3.10
C THR A 58 12.94 -8.00 -2.81
N LEU A 59 11.90 -8.64 -3.32
CA LEU A 59 11.59 -10.04 -3.01
C LEU A 59 12.72 -11.02 -3.35
N PRO A 60 13.37 -10.98 -4.54
CA PRO A 60 14.44 -11.90 -4.87
C PRO A 60 15.61 -11.84 -3.87
N GLY A 61 16.04 -10.64 -3.50
CA GLY A 61 17.12 -10.45 -2.53
C GLY A 61 16.77 -10.95 -1.12
N VAL A 62 15.50 -10.87 -0.72
CA VAL A 62 15.04 -11.43 0.58
C VAL A 62 15.07 -12.95 0.55
N LEU A 63 14.61 -13.56 -0.54
CA LEU A 63 14.65 -15.03 -0.70
C LEU A 63 16.10 -15.55 -0.73
N GLU A 64 16.99 -14.87 -1.43
CA GLU A 64 18.41 -15.21 -1.46
C GLU A 64 19.05 -15.13 -0.06
N LYS A 65 18.85 -14.01 0.64
CA LYS A 65 19.36 -13.83 2.02
C LYS A 65 18.82 -14.85 3.02
N SER A 66 17.59 -15.28 2.83
CA SER A 66 16.98 -16.30 3.72
C SER A 66 17.46 -17.73 3.43
N HIS A 67 18.08 -17.97 2.27
CA HIS A 67 18.39 -19.31 1.74
C HIS A 67 17.16 -20.22 1.64
N ILE A 68 15.95 -19.63 1.51
CA ILE A 68 14.69 -20.36 1.43
C ILE A 68 14.23 -20.45 -0.03
N HIS A 69 14.08 -21.68 -0.51
CA HIS A 69 13.56 -21.90 -1.85
C HIS A 69 12.10 -21.44 -1.95
N PRO A 70 11.68 -20.68 -3.00
CA PRO A 70 10.33 -20.13 -3.13
C PRO A 70 9.20 -21.14 -2.96
N ARG A 71 9.38 -22.38 -3.41
CA ARG A 71 8.39 -23.48 -3.24
C ARG A 71 8.12 -23.88 -1.78
N LYS A 72 8.92 -23.38 -0.83
CA LYS A 72 8.68 -23.59 0.62
C LYS A 72 7.83 -22.48 1.24
N ILE A 73 7.51 -21.43 0.48
CA ILE A 73 6.56 -20.40 0.91
C ILE A 73 5.15 -20.97 0.75
N ALA A 74 4.44 -21.11 1.87
CA ALA A 74 3.10 -21.69 1.91
C ALA A 74 1.99 -20.65 1.86
N GLY A 75 2.31 -19.40 2.14
CA GLY A 75 1.33 -18.32 2.11
C GLY A 75 2.00 -16.95 2.02
N ILE A 76 1.26 -16.00 1.46
CA ILE A 76 1.66 -14.61 1.34
C ILE A 76 0.60 -13.76 2.03
N GLY A 77 1.02 -12.94 3.00
CA GLY A 77 0.20 -11.89 3.60
C GLY A 77 0.60 -10.54 3.03
N ILE A 78 -0.40 -9.72 2.69
CA ILE A 78 -0.17 -8.38 2.15
C ILE A 78 -0.83 -7.37 3.08
N ALA A 79 -0.08 -6.33 3.44
CA ALA A 79 -0.56 -5.12 4.08
C ALA A 79 -0.14 -3.90 3.24
N GLY A 80 -0.75 -2.76 3.47
CA GLY A 80 -0.37 -1.56 2.75
C GLY A 80 -1.09 -0.32 3.28
N GLN A 81 -0.72 0.84 2.73
CA GLN A 81 -1.41 2.08 3.01
C GLN A 81 -2.86 2.01 2.52
N SER A 82 -3.74 2.69 3.25
CA SER A 82 -5.18 2.72 2.97
C SER A 82 -5.60 4.02 2.28
N TRP A 83 -6.87 4.07 1.84
CA TRP A 83 -7.55 5.26 1.31
C TRP A 83 -6.91 5.82 0.02
N SER A 84 -6.41 4.93 -0.81
CA SER A 84 -5.89 5.28 -2.13
C SER A 84 -6.73 4.60 -3.21
N ALA A 85 -7.27 5.38 -4.13
CA ALA A 85 -8.05 4.87 -5.25
C ALA A 85 -7.16 4.77 -6.50
N VAL A 86 -6.88 3.56 -6.94
CA VAL A 86 -6.13 3.32 -8.18
C VAL A 86 -7.12 3.27 -9.35
N ALA A 87 -6.99 4.22 -10.28
CA ALA A 87 -7.79 4.26 -11.48
C ALA A 87 -7.19 3.34 -12.56
N LEU A 88 -8.00 2.39 -13.03
CA LEU A 88 -7.62 1.43 -14.06
C LEU A 88 -8.54 1.56 -15.28
N ASP A 89 -8.01 1.26 -16.47
CA ASP A 89 -8.85 1.05 -17.64
C ASP A 89 -9.46 -0.37 -17.65
N HIS A 90 -10.18 -0.69 -18.73
CA HIS A 90 -10.81 -2.01 -18.90
C HIS A 90 -9.82 -3.16 -19.14
N GLU A 91 -8.56 -2.85 -19.46
CA GLU A 91 -7.46 -3.80 -19.63
C GLU A 91 -6.64 -3.95 -18.33
N GLY A 92 -7.00 -3.21 -17.27
CA GLY A 92 -6.30 -3.20 -15.98
C GLY A 92 -5.04 -2.34 -15.95
N GLN A 93 -4.86 -1.43 -16.93
CA GLN A 93 -3.72 -0.52 -16.96
C GLN A 93 -3.98 0.69 -16.06
N VAL A 94 -2.96 1.14 -15.36
CA VAL A 94 -3.04 2.33 -14.50
C VAL A 94 -3.18 3.58 -15.37
N LEU A 95 -4.24 4.35 -15.16
CA LEU A 95 -4.55 5.55 -15.95
C LEU A 95 -3.78 6.79 -15.50
N CYS A 96 -3.48 6.89 -14.20
CA CYS A 96 -2.81 8.06 -13.64
C CYS A 96 -2.17 7.72 -12.29
N ARG A 97 -1.33 8.63 -11.79
CA ARG A 97 -0.87 8.55 -10.40
C ARG A 97 -2.05 8.62 -9.46
N THR A 98 -1.92 7.90 -8.36
CA THR A 98 -2.96 7.75 -7.34
C THR A 98 -2.73 8.75 -6.23
N PRO A 99 -3.74 9.58 -5.88
CA PRO A 99 -3.72 10.33 -4.63
C PRO A 99 -3.63 9.35 -3.45
N ILE A 100 -2.74 9.66 -2.51
CA ILE A 100 -2.57 8.87 -1.29
C ILE A 100 -3.19 9.58 -0.09
N TRP A 101 -3.26 8.93 1.05
CA TRP A 101 -3.93 9.42 2.26
C TRP A 101 -3.49 10.80 2.77
N MET A 102 -2.32 11.30 2.33
CA MET A 102 -1.82 12.64 2.64
C MET A 102 -2.32 13.72 1.67
N ASP A 103 -3.03 13.34 0.61
CA ASP A 103 -3.53 14.27 -0.38
C ASP A 103 -4.73 15.05 0.16
N THR A 104 -4.69 16.38 0.06
CA THR A 104 -5.74 17.25 0.59
C THR A 104 -6.54 17.96 -0.50
N ARG A 105 -6.42 17.55 -1.78
CA ARG A 105 -7.13 18.18 -2.90
C ARG A 105 -8.65 18.13 -2.77
N ALA A 106 -9.18 17.12 -2.06
CA ALA A 106 -10.61 16.96 -1.84
C ALA A 106 -11.19 17.82 -0.71
N SER A 107 -10.39 18.68 -0.05
CA SER A 107 -10.80 19.49 1.11
C SER A 107 -12.08 20.29 0.87
N GLU A 108 -12.23 20.92 -0.32
CA GLU A 108 -13.44 21.68 -0.69
C GLU A 108 -14.66 20.78 -0.78
N ILE A 109 -14.52 19.64 -1.49
CA ILE A 109 -15.59 18.67 -1.65
C ILE A 109 -16.02 18.12 -0.28
N CYS A 110 -15.06 17.80 0.60
CA CYS A 110 -15.36 17.36 1.95
C CYS A 110 -16.14 18.41 2.76
N ARG A 111 -15.79 19.70 2.62
CA ARG A 111 -16.54 20.80 3.27
C ARG A 111 -17.98 20.89 2.74
N GLU A 112 -18.16 20.82 1.43
CA GLU A 112 -19.48 20.87 0.81
C GLU A 112 -20.37 19.69 1.24
N VAL A 113 -19.81 18.47 1.30
CA VAL A 113 -20.56 17.29 1.72
C VAL A 113 -20.90 17.39 3.20
N ASN A 114 -19.95 17.79 4.07
CA ASN A 114 -20.20 17.95 5.52
C ASN A 114 -21.21 19.07 5.82
N ALA A 115 -21.36 20.06 4.93
CA ALA A 115 -22.41 21.07 5.05
C ALA A 115 -23.82 20.53 4.74
N LYS A 116 -23.92 19.47 3.92
CA LYS A 116 -25.18 18.87 3.48
C LYS A 116 -25.57 17.65 4.33
N ILE A 117 -24.57 16.89 4.80
CA ILE A 117 -24.74 15.68 5.55
C ILE A 117 -23.98 15.83 6.86
N ARG A 118 -24.65 15.59 7.97
CA ARG A 118 -24.03 15.68 9.31
C ARG A 118 -22.88 14.69 9.44
N ALA A 119 -21.78 15.11 10.05
CA ALA A 119 -20.57 14.31 10.21
C ALA A 119 -20.80 13.01 11.00
N ASP A 120 -21.66 13.05 12.05
CA ASP A 120 -22.06 11.87 12.80
C ASP A 120 -22.79 10.85 11.91
N ARG A 121 -23.67 11.31 11.02
CA ARG A 121 -24.37 10.42 10.08
C ARG A 121 -23.39 9.72 9.11
N ILE A 122 -22.38 10.45 8.65
CA ILE A 122 -21.32 9.87 7.77
C ILE A 122 -20.55 8.82 8.57
N PHE A 123 -20.14 9.15 9.78
CA PHE A 123 -19.39 8.23 10.65
C PHE A 123 -20.20 6.96 10.97
N ASP A 124 -21.48 7.10 11.28
CA ASP A 124 -22.38 5.97 11.57
C ASP A 124 -22.53 5.01 10.37
N LEU A 125 -22.50 5.56 9.15
CA LEU A 125 -22.64 4.75 7.93
C LEU A 125 -21.32 4.12 7.46
N CYS A 126 -20.21 4.85 7.59
CA CYS A 126 -18.93 4.46 6.98
C CYS A 126 -17.90 3.98 8.01
N GLY A 127 -18.12 4.20 9.31
CA GLY A 127 -17.15 3.93 10.37
C GLY A 127 -15.93 4.87 10.37
N ASN A 128 -15.92 5.87 9.48
CA ASN A 128 -14.85 6.85 9.33
C ASN A 128 -15.40 8.25 9.12
N PRO A 129 -14.70 9.31 9.60
CA PRO A 129 -15.05 10.67 9.23
C PRO A 129 -14.74 10.93 7.74
N LEU A 130 -15.49 11.84 7.12
CA LEU A 130 -15.15 12.34 5.79
C LEU A 130 -14.03 13.36 5.93
N GLN A 131 -12.86 12.98 5.46
CA GLN A 131 -11.64 13.80 5.40
C GLN A 131 -11.13 13.84 3.97
N PRO A 132 -10.40 14.91 3.57
CA PRO A 132 -9.76 14.97 2.26
C PRO A 132 -8.78 13.85 2.06
#